data_03625badda2803894941967cf002b146
#
_entry.id   03625badda2803894941967cf002b146
#
_cell.length_a   1.000
_cell.length_b   1.000
_cell.length_c   1.000
_cell.angle_alpha   90.00
_cell.angle_beta   90.00
_cell.angle_gamma   90.00
#
_symmetry.space_group_name_H-M   'P 1'
#
loop_
_entity.id
_entity.type
_entity.pdbx_description
1 polymer ?
#
loop_
_entity_poly.entity_id
_entity_poly.type
_entity_poly.pdbx_seq_one_letter_code
_entity_poly.pdbx_strand_id
1 'polypeptide(L)'
;MDDLKEVLSVAQADAVLEEINSERQAILDAQETRKAEFEGADVDRKEALAKESEEANKRFKELNEKEGKVIELRKRLEESEKVFSMENQLNESKVKERKENMDENMTIEKLRSTDEYRSAYVELLKTGNRNRVEDVITRAGLKSTDAGVPVPTIMQSYVETAWAKNGKFSKYVRLVSHKGNLQIPVEVSADDAVMHAEGAAMPAEEAIVLKNINIGYKTIKKWISLTDELMALVDEEFLQYVADEIVYKVSKKLDDLIISGTATDKVVGILNDENSLVATIKQDFTFATHLALLAEIDFEEDLVFAMNRKTFFNTVMSLKDSNGNPIYQILTDNEGKPRYAIGGYKVEFTDQLKAYAEAEANDPYMLVGYFQGHTLNCPNGKEVKTLLDETTLAREDKAYMLGKLLAGGAVTKQKAFAVVQKAGA
;
A
#
# COMPACT_ATOMS: atom_id res chain seq x y z
N MET A 1 5.13 -10.96 37.52
CA MET A 1 3.68 -10.76 37.19
C MET A 1 3.42 -10.52 35.72
N ASP A 2 4.44 -10.28 34.90
CA ASP A 2 4.26 -10.01 33.46
C ASP A 2 4.14 -11.27 32.59
N ASP A 3 4.70 -12.41 33.02
CA ASP A 3 4.70 -13.67 32.25
C ASP A 3 3.31 -14.33 32.07
N LEU A 4 2.33 -13.96 32.88
CA LEU A 4 0.97 -14.51 32.77
C LEU A 4 0.06 -13.78 31.77
N LYS A 5 0.52 -12.65 31.23
CA LYS A 5 -0.24 -11.87 30.20
C LYS A 5 -0.06 -12.39 28.78
N GLU A 6 0.89 -13.30 28.57
CA GLU A 6 1.22 -13.85 27.25
C GLU A 6 0.63 -15.25 27.00
N VAL A 7 -0.09 -15.85 27.94
CA VAL A 7 -0.70 -17.18 27.76
C VAL A 7 -1.96 -17.05 26.89
N LEU A 8 -1.81 -17.37 25.62
CA LEU A 8 -2.86 -17.24 24.59
C LEU A 8 -3.53 -18.57 24.20
N SER A 9 -3.04 -19.71 24.69
CA SER A 9 -3.58 -21.05 24.36
C SER A 9 -3.49 -22.04 25.51
N VAL A 10 -4.33 -23.08 25.47
CA VAL A 10 -4.32 -24.18 26.46
C VAL A 10 -2.96 -24.89 26.48
N ALA A 11 -2.33 -25.11 25.33
CA ALA A 11 -1.01 -25.74 25.23
C ALA A 11 0.10 -24.91 25.91
N GLN A 12 0.02 -23.58 25.86
CA GLN A 12 0.96 -22.70 26.56
C GLN A 12 0.73 -22.72 28.08
N ALA A 13 -0.53 -22.83 28.53
CA ALA A 13 -0.85 -22.99 29.93
C ALA A 13 -0.31 -24.33 30.50
N ASP A 14 -0.41 -25.42 29.73
CA ASP A 14 0.14 -26.70 30.11
C ASP A 14 1.68 -26.68 30.21
N ALA A 15 2.37 -26.02 29.27
CA ALA A 15 3.83 -25.84 29.33
C ALA A 15 4.27 -25.06 30.58
N VAL A 16 3.56 -23.98 30.94
CA VAL A 16 3.84 -23.23 32.18
C VAL A 16 3.59 -24.06 33.42
N LEU A 17 2.57 -24.91 33.43
CA LEU A 17 2.31 -25.85 34.56
C LEU A 17 3.42 -26.89 34.70
N GLU A 18 3.97 -27.41 33.60
CA GLU A 18 5.12 -28.33 33.64
C GLU A 18 6.37 -27.63 34.21
N GLU A 19 6.61 -26.39 33.82
CA GLU A 19 7.73 -25.59 34.34
C GLU A 19 7.60 -25.35 35.85
N ILE A 20 6.42 -24.93 36.33
CA ILE A 20 6.12 -24.75 37.74
C ILE A 20 6.34 -26.07 38.52
N ASN A 21 5.89 -27.21 37.99
CA ASN A 21 6.07 -28.51 38.64
C ASN A 21 7.54 -28.93 38.71
N SER A 22 8.32 -28.65 37.67
CA SER A 22 9.76 -28.95 37.65
C SER A 22 10.54 -28.10 38.66
N GLU A 23 10.22 -26.80 38.76
CA GLU A 23 10.81 -25.91 39.78
C GLU A 23 10.43 -26.36 41.22
N ARG A 24 9.19 -26.76 41.45
CA ARG A 24 8.74 -27.27 42.75
C ARG A 24 9.48 -28.52 43.17
N GLN A 25 9.66 -29.45 42.22
CA GLN A 25 10.39 -30.71 42.48
C GLN A 25 11.86 -30.39 42.84
N ALA A 26 12.50 -29.48 42.11
CA ALA A 26 13.86 -29.03 42.43
C ALA A 26 13.99 -28.37 43.84
N ILE A 27 12.97 -27.64 44.26
CA ILE A 27 12.94 -27.05 45.61
C ILE A 27 12.79 -28.13 46.68
N LEU A 28 11.95 -29.16 46.46
CA LEU A 28 11.77 -30.28 47.38
C LEU A 28 13.04 -31.12 47.53
N ASP A 29 13.68 -31.44 46.40
CA ASP A 29 14.94 -32.21 46.39
C ASP A 29 16.08 -31.44 47.12
N ALA A 30 16.13 -30.10 46.91
CA ALA A 30 17.07 -29.24 47.63
C ALA A 30 16.73 -29.12 49.13
N GLN A 31 15.48 -29.21 49.52
CA GLN A 31 15.08 -29.23 50.96
C GLN A 31 15.49 -30.53 51.66
N GLU A 32 15.35 -31.69 50.99
CA GLU A 32 15.83 -32.96 51.51
C GLU A 32 17.35 -32.95 51.71
N THR A 33 18.09 -32.40 50.76
CA THR A 33 19.55 -32.27 50.84
C THR A 33 19.96 -31.38 52.01
N ARG A 34 19.31 -30.21 52.19
CA ARG A 34 19.58 -29.26 53.30
C ARG A 34 19.22 -29.87 54.64
N LYS A 35 18.18 -30.70 54.72
CA LYS A 35 17.80 -31.38 55.95
C LYS A 35 18.86 -32.39 56.37
N ALA A 36 19.46 -33.10 55.42
CA ALA A 36 20.57 -34.02 55.69
C ALA A 36 21.83 -33.26 56.14
N GLU A 37 22.14 -32.10 55.52
CA GLU A 37 23.28 -31.24 55.93
C GLU A 37 23.09 -30.63 57.30
N PHE A 38 21.85 -30.29 57.70
CA PHE A 38 21.53 -29.65 58.99
C PHE A 38 21.87 -30.52 60.20
N GLU A 39 21.78 -31.86 60.08
CA GLU A 39 22.10 -32.78 61.16
C GLU A 39 23.59 -32.81 61.53
N GLY A 40 24.49 -32.53 60.59
CA GLY A 40 25.94 -32.53 60.79
C GLY A 40 26.61 -31.15 60.83
N ALA A 41 25.85 -30.05 60.71
CA ALA A 41 26.38 -28.71 60.55
C ALA A 41 26.73 -28.00 61.86
N ASP A 42 27.70 -27.08 61.83
CA ASP A 42 28.08 -26.18 62.91
C ASP A 42 27.04 -25.06 63.07
N VAL A 43 27.08 -24.29 64.19
CA VAL A 43 26.02 -23.34 64.56
C VAL A 43 25.82 -22.26 63.47
N ASP A 44 26.90 -21.69 62.95
CA ASP A 44 26.83 -20.66 61.90
C ASP A 44 26.25 -21.19 60.60
N ARG A 45 26.54 -22.45 60.23
CA ARG A 45 25.99 -23.10 59.03
C ARG A 45 24.52 -23.46 59.19
N LYS A 46 24.08 -23.81 60.41
CA LYS A 46 22.66 -24.07 60.77
C LYS A 46 21.80 -22.80 60.59
N GLU A 47 22.33 -21.63 60.94
CA GLU A 47 21.61 -20.38 60.75
C GLU A 47 21.49 -19.99 59.27
N ALA A 48 22.55 -20.25 58.48
CA ALA A 48 22.50 -20.06 57.04
C ALA A 48 21.50 -21.01 56.37
N LEU A 49 21.49 -22.29 56.68
CA LEU A 49 20.55 -23.28 56.18
C LEU A 49 19.11 -22.99 56.54
N ALA A 50 18.86 -22.43 57.74
CA ALA A 50 17.52 -21.98 58.15
C ALA A 50 17.01 -20.83 57.28
N LYS A 51 17.85 -19.81 56.95
CA LYS A 51 17.49 -18.72 56.05
C LYS A 51 17.21 -19.22 54.62
N GLU A 52 18.07 -20.09 54.09
CA GLU A 52 17.87 -20.71 52.78
C GLU A 52 16.58 -21.53 52.72
N SER A 53 16.21 -22.21 53.82
CA SER A 53 14.96 -22.96 53.94
C SER A 53 13.73 -22.03 53.98
N GLU A 54 13.84 -20.88 54.62
CA GLU A 54 12.78 -19.88 54.68
C GLU A 54 12.53 -19.23 53.31
N GLU A 55 13.58 -18.90 52.59
CA GLU A 55 13.48 -18.40 51.20
C GLU A 55 12.89 -19.45 50.25
N ALA A 56 13.32 -20.70 50.35
CA ALA A 56 12.76 -21.80 49.60
C ALA A 56 11.25 -22.01 49.86
N ASN A 57 10.84 -21.94 51.12
CA ASN A 57 9.44 -22.01 51.50
C ASN A 57 8.60 -20.84 50.95
N LYS A 58 9.19 -19.63 50.93
CA LYS A 58 8.55 -18.46 50.34
C LYS A 58 8.35 -18.66 48.83
N ARG A 59 9.40 -19.12 48.12
CA ARG A 59 9.35 -19.41 46.71
C ARG A 59 8.33 -20.50 46.36
N PHE A 60 8.27 -21.54 47.18
CA PHE A 60 7.29 -22.62 47.02
C PHE A 60 5.84 -22.11 47.15
N LYS A 61 5.56 -21.18 48.07
CA LYS A 61 4.24 -20.55 48.19
C LYS A 61 3.91 -19.70 46.94
N GLU A 62 4.86 -18.93 46.46
CA GLU A 62 4.67 -18.12 45.24
C GLU A 62 4.38 -18.96 44.02
N LEU A 63 5.03 -20.14 43.88
CA LEU A 63 4.75 -21.11 42.80
C LEU A 63 3.36 -21.72 42.95
N ASN A 64 2.90 -22.04 44.13
CA ASN A 64 1.54 -22.54 44.38
C ASN A 64 0.46 -21.51 43.99
N GLU A 65 0.70 -20.23 44.29
CA GLU A 65 -0.22 -19.14 43.90
C GLU A 65 -0.23 -18.94 42.37
N LYS A 66 0.93 -19.06 41.71
CA LYS A 66 1.01 -19.03 40.24
C LYS A 66 0.30 -20.19 39.62
N GLU A 67 0.50 -21.41 40.13
CA GLU A 67 -0.19 -22.62 39.63
C GLU A 67 -1.72 -22.46 39.69
N GLY A 68 -2.25 -21.97 40.81
CA GLY A 68 -3.69 -21.71 40.95
C GLY A 68 -4.24 -20.76 39.87
N LYS A 69 -3.49 -19.68 39.57
CA LYS A 69 -3.88 -18.71 38.54
C LYS A 69 -3.80 -19.30 37.12
N VAL A 70 -2.77 -20.11 36.85
CA VAL A 70 -2.63 -20.76 35.54
C VAL A 70 -3.72 -21.79 35.30
N ILE A 71 -4.09 -22.57 36.33
CA ILE A 71 -5.21 -23.53 36.27
C ILE A 71 -6.53 -22.81 35.99
N GLU A 72 -6.77 -21.67 36.62
CA GLU A 72 -7.98 -20.88 36.39
C GLU A 72 -8.01 -20.32 34.96
N LEU A 73 -6.88 -19.79 34.47
CA LEU A 73 -6.74 -19.31 33.09
C LEU A 73 -6.96 -20.44 32.07
N ARG A 74 -6.34 -21.60 32.31
CA ARG A 74 -6.52 -22.79 31.46
C ARG A 74 -7.99 -23.18 31.35
N LYS A 75 -8.68 -23.20 32.49
CA LYS A 75 -10.13 -23.55 32.51
C LYS A 75 -10.96 -22.55 31.70
N ARG A 76 -10.68 -21.26 31.81
CA ARG A 76 -11.35 -20.22 31.01
C ARG A 76 -11.06 -20.38 29.51
N LEU A 77 -9.83 -20.72 29.14
CA LEU A 77 -9.44 -20.96 27.75
C LEU A 77 -10.16 -22.20 27.21
N GLU A 78 -10.21 -23.31 27.94
CA GLU A 78 -10.95 -24.51 27.56
C GLU A 78 -12.46 -24.24 27.42
N GLU A 79 -13.06 -23.45 28.30
CA GLU A 79 -14.46 -23.04 28.19
C GLU A 79 -14.69 -22.19 26.94
N SER A 80 -13.78 -21.25 26.63
CA SER A 80 -13.87 -20.42 25.42
C SER A 80 -13.69 -21.24 24.13
N GLU A 81 -12.77 -22.21 24.12
CA GLU A 81 -12.60 -23.12 22.98
C GLU A 81 -13.82 -24.01 22.77
N LYS A 82 -14.46 -24.46 23.83
CA LYS A 82 -15.73 -25.25 23.76
C LYS A 82 -16.86 -24.41 23.20
N VAL A 83 -17.01 -23.16 23.67
CA VAL A 83 -18.03 -22.23 23.14
C VAL A 83 -17.78 -21.97 21.66
N PHE A 84 -16.55 -21.68 21.27
CA PHE A 84 -16.17 -21.45 19.88
C PHE A 84 -16.37 -22.67 18.98
N SER A 85 -16.09 -23.89 19.51
CA SER A 85 -16.33 -25.12 18.78
C SER A 85 -17.84 -25.44 18.63
N MET A 86 -18.65 -25.15 19.65
CA MET A 86 -20.11 -25.25 19.57
C MET A 86 -20.74 -24.25 18.60
N GLU A 87 -20.27 -23.00 18.61
CA GLU A 87 -20.71 -21.99 17.62
C GLU A 87 -20.33 -22.40 16.19
N ASN A 88 -19.12 -22.93 15.99
CA ASN A 88 -18.72 -23.45 14.68
C ASN A 88 -19.56 -24.64 14.23
N GLN A 89 -19.86 -25.60 15.13
CA GLN A 89 -20.75 -26.73 14.83
C GLN A 89 -22.18 -26.28 14.53
N LEU A 90 -22.69 -25.29 15.27
CA LEU A 90 -24.02 -24.70 15.01
C LEU A 90 -24.07 -23.97 13.68
N ASN A 91 -23.01 -23.27 13.31
CA ASN A 91 -22.88 -22.64 12.02
C ASN A 91 -22.68 -23.64 10.89
N GLU A 92 -21.90 -24.70 11.11
CA GLU A 92 -21.76 -25.78 10.13
C GLU A 92 -23.06 -26.58 9.91
N SER A 93 -23.87 -26.83 10.95
CA SER A 93 -25.16 -27.45 10.79
C SER A 93 -26.17 -26.58 10.04
N LYS A 94 -26.21 -25.29 10.34
CA LYS A 94 -27.01 -24.30 9.58
C LYS A 94 -26.55 -24.15 8.13
N VAL A 95 -25.26 -24.29 7.86
CA VAL A 95 -24.67 -24.28 6.51
C VAL A 95 -24.99 -25.60 5.78
N LYS A 96 -25.03 -26.74 6.46
CA LYS A 96 -25.41 -28.03 5.85
C LYS A 96 -26.90 -28.10 5.47
N GLU A 97 -27.80 -27.62 6.30
CA GLU A 97 -29.24 -27.57 5.98
C GLU A 97 -29.53 -26.60 4.79
N ARG A 98 -28.67 -25.60 4.57
CA ARG A 98 -28.77 -24.65 3.44
C ARG A 98 -28.10 -25.16 2.15
N LYS A 99 -27.11 -26.07 2.26
CA LYS A 99 -26.41 -26.63 1.10
C LYS A 99 -27.24 -27.66 0.33
N GLU A 100 -28.25 -28.24 0.90
CA GLU A 100 -29.14 -29.20 0.19
C GLU A 100 -29.99 -28.57 -0.92
N ASN A 101 -30.00 -27.23 -1.02
CA ASN A 101 -30.75 -26.46 -2.02
C ASN A 101 -29.89 -25.64 -3.01
N MET A 102 -28.54 -25.82 -3.02
CA MET A 102 -27.67 -25.08 -3.93
C MET A 102 -26.56 -25.97 -4.50
N ASP A 103 -26.22 -25.72 -5.77
CA ASP A 103 -25.16 -26.43 -6.54
C ASP A 103 -23.89 -26.64 -5.71
N GLU A 104 -23.45 -27.88 -5.59
CA GLU A 104 -22.30 -28.34 -4.79
C GLU A 104 -20.94 -27.69 -5.14
N ASN A 105 -20.89 -26.74 -6.08
CA ASN A 105 -19.66 -26.13 -6.60
C ASN A 105 -19.72 -24.59 -6.72
N MET A 106 -20.47 -23.90 -5.85
CA MET A 106 -20.51 -22.43 -5.87
C MET A 106 -19.21 -21.86 -5.24
N THR A 107 -18.37 -21.25 -6.07
CA THR A 107 -17.20 -20.48 -5.62
C THR A 107 -17.54 -18.99 -5.56
N ILE A 108 -16.74 -18.20 -4.80
CA ILE A 108 -16.90 -16.74 -4.74
C ILE A 108 -16.88 -16.12 -6.13
N GLU A 109 -16.04 -16.63 -7.04
CA GLU A 109 -15.95 -16.16 -8.42
C GLU A 109 -17.23 -16.42 -9.22
N LYS A 110 -17.81 -17.59 -9.09
CA LYS A 110 -19.10 -17.91 -9.74
C LYS A 110 -20.24 -17.10 -9.13
N LEU A 111 -20.28 -16.94 -7.80
CA LEU A 111 -21.28 -16.11 -7.13
C LEU A 111 -21.23 -14.66 -7.62
N ARG A 112 -20.04 -14.11 -7.77
CA ARG A 112 -19.81 -12.72 -8.25
C ARG A 112 -20.28 -12.50 -9.69
N SER A 113 -20.42 -13.55 -10.47
CA SER A 113 -20.95 -13.49 -11.86
C SER A 113 -22.47 -13.64 -11.93
N THR A 114 -23.17 -13.93 -10.81
CA THR A 114 -24.63 -14.08 -10.81
C THR A 114 -25.37 -12.75 -10.81
N ASP A 115 -26.55 -12.72 -11.45
CA ASP A 115 -27.39 -11.53 -11.50
C ASP A 115 -27.91 -11.13 -10.11
N GLU A 116 -28.16 -12.11 -9.24
CA GLU A 116 -28.59 -11.90 -7.87
C GLU A 116 -27.54 -11.15 -7.05
N TYR A 117 -26.25 -11.56 -7.18
CA TYR A 117 -25.14 -10.88 -6.52
C TYR A 117 -24.92 -9.47 -7.08
N ARG A 118 -25.03 -9.30 -8.41
CA ARG A 118 -24.90 -8.00 -9.06
C ARG A 118 -25.99 -7.04 -8.60
N SER A 119 -27.25 -7.49 -8.58
CA SER A 119 -28.37 -6.65 -8.13
C SER A 119 -28.25 -6.25 -6.65
N ALA A 120 -27.82 -7.18 -5.78
CA ALA A 120 -27.55 -6.90 -4.38
C ALA A 120 -26.38 -5.92 -4.20
N TYR A 121 -25.33 -6.04 -5.03
CA TYR A 121 -24.19 -5.13 -5.03
C TYR A 121 -24.55 -3.73 -5.52
N VAL A 122 -25.39 -3.61 -6.55
CA VAL A 122 -25.92 -2.33 -7.03
C VAL A 122 -26.75 -1.65 -5.93
N GLU A 123 -27.56 -2.42 -5.19
CA GLU A 123 -28.31 -1.90 -4.05
C GLU A 123 -27.39 -1.44 -2.90
N LEU A 124 -26.31 -2.18 -2.63
CA LEU A 124 -25.25 -1.72 -1.70
C LEU A 124 -24.65 -0.38 -2.15
N LEU A 125 -24.37 -0.21 -3.44
CA LEU A 125 -23.83 1.04 -3.98
C LEU A 125 -24.85 2.20 -3.85
N LYS A 126 -26.15 1.92 -4.04
CA LYS A 126 -27.25 2.89 -3.92
C LYS A 126 -27.51 3.29 -2.46
N THR A 127 -27.68 2.33 -1.59
CA THR A 127 -28.17 2.54 -0.21
C THR A 127 -27.09 2.57 0.86
N GLY A 128 -25.86 2.08 0.55
CA GLY A 128 -24.80 1.84 1.52
C GLY A 128 -25.07 0.65 2.45
N ASN A 129 -26.20 -0.05 2.27
CA ASN A 129 -26.59 -1.17 3.12
C ASN A 129 -26.01 -2.49 2.62
N ARG A 130 -25.17 -3.12 3.45
CA ARG A 130 -24.46 -4.38 3.13
C ARG A 130 -25.30 -5.64 3.34
N ASN A 131 -26.43 -5.56 4.05
CA ASN A 131 -27.17 -6.72 4.53
C ASN A 131 -27.57 -7.68 3.40
N ARG A 132 -28.02 -7.14 2.26
CA ARG A 132 -28.48 -7.97 1.14
C ARG A 132 -27.33 -8.69 0.43
N VAL A 133 -26.17 -8.06 0.31
CA VAL A 133 -24.99 -8.72 -0.27
C VAL A 133 -24.44 -9.79 0.68
N GLU A 134 -24.40 -9.52 1.96
CA GLU A 134 -24.02 -10.49 2.99
C GLU A 134 -24.99 -11.67 3.05
N ASP A 135 -26.29 -11.41 2.88
CA ASP A 135 -27.31 -12.47 2.77
C ASP A 135 -27.07 -13.37 1.54
N VAL A 136 -26.76 -12.80 0.37
CA VAL A 136 -26.49 -13.57 -0.85
C VAL A 136 -25.22 -14.39 -0.69
N ILE A 137 -24.13 -13.83 -0.11
CA ILE A 137 -22.89 -14.54 0.19
C ILE A 137 -23.15 -15.68 1.18
N THR A 138 -23.93 -15.41 2.22
CA THR A 138 -24.25 -16.40 3.27
C THR A 138 -25.12 -17.53 2.74
N ARG A 139 -26.10 -17.23 1.88
CA ARG A 139 -26.94 -18.23 1.19
C ARG A 139 -26.12 -19.13 0.29
N ALA A 140 -25.08 -18.59 -0.36
CA ALA A 140 -24.15 -19.35 -1.16
C ALA A 140 -23.18 -20.21 -0.34
N GLY A 141 -23.29 -20.21 1.00
CA GLY A 141 -22.43 -20.99 1.90
C GLY A 141 -20.99 -20.47 2.01
N LEU A 142 -20.74 -19.25 1.57
CA LEU A 142 -19.43 -18.60 1.58
C LEU A 142 -19.30 -17.68 2.79
N LYS A 143 -18.08 -17.56 3.34
CA LYS A 143 -17.79 -16.63 4.44
C LYS A 143 -17.51 -15.23 3.88
N SER A 144 -18.19 -14.22 4.39
CA SER A 144 -17.79 -12.83 4.20
C SER A 144 -16.46 -12.63 4.93
N THR A 145 -15.39 -12.33 4.20
CA THR A 145 -14.11 -11.99 4.83
C THR A 145 -14.15 -10.53 5.30
N ASP A 146 -13.53 -10.20 6.43
CA ASP A 146 -13.45 -8.85 7.01
C ASP A 146 -12.82 -7.79 6.08
N ALA A 147 -12.33 -8.21 4.92
CA ALA A 147 -11.71 -7.36 3.91
C ALA A 147 -12.69 -6.51 3.06
N GLY A 148 -13.99 -6.63 3.29
CA GLY A 148 -15.03 -5.91 2.55
C GLY A 148 -15.81 -6.78 1.57
N VAL A 149 -16.92 -6.25 1.06
CA VAL A 149 -17.77 -6.95 0.09
C VAL A 149 -17.02 -7.06 -1.23
N PRO A 150 -16.79 -8.30 -1.77
CA PRO A 150 -16.07 -8.45 -3.03
C PRO A 150 -16.82 -7.76 -4.18
N VAL A 151 -16.10 -7.01 -4.99
CA VAL A 151 -16.67 -6.36 -6.19
C VAL A 151 -17.11 -7.44 -7.20
N PRO A 152 -18.28 -7.34 -7.85
CA PRO A 152 -18.69 -8.26 -8.90
C PRO A 152 -17.61 -8.40 -9.98
N THR A 153 -17.43 -9.60 -10.54
CA THR A 153 -16.29 -9.90 -11.45
C THR A 153 -16.25 -8.98 -12.66
N ILE A 154 -17.40 -8.59 -13.18
CA ILE A 154 -17.50 -7.64 -14.30
C ILE A 154 -17.02 -6.25 -13.85
N MET A 155 -17.49 -5.74 -12.71
CA MET A 155 -17.06 -4.43 -12.20
C MET A 155 -15.59 -4.40 -11.81
N GLN A 156 -15.07 -5.46 -11.18
CA GLN A 156 -13.65 -5.55 -10.83
C GLN A 156 -12.75 -5.57 -12.06
N SER A 157 -13.11 -6.33 -13.09
CA SER A 157 -12.33 -6.35 -14.34
C SER A 157 -12.34 -5.00 -15.04
N TYR A 158 -13.43 -4.24 -14.95
CA TYR A 158 -13.52 -2.88 -15.50
C TYR A 158 -12.63 -1.89 -14.72
N VAL A 159 -12.70 -1.89 -13.39
CA VAL A 159 -11.92 -0.96 -12.56
C VAL A 159 -10.41 -1.25 -12.70
N GLU A 160 -9.99 -2.51 -12.60
CA GLU A 160 -8.59 -2.90 -12.80
C GLU A 160 -8.13 -2.63 -14.24
N THR A 161 -8.99 -2.90 -15.23
CA THR A 161 -8.67 -2.67 -16.64
C THR A 161 -8.60 -1.18 -16.96
N ALA A 162 -9.47 -0.35 -16.41
CA ALA A 162 -9.45 1.09 -16.62
C ALA A 162 -8.17 1.73 -16.03
N TRP A 163 -7.78 1.32 -14.83
CA TRP A 163 -6.53 1.77 -14.23
C TRP A 163 -5.30 1.28 -15.01
N ALA A 164 -5.26 -0.01 -15.39
CA ALA A 164 -4.16 -0.59 -16.16
C ALA A 164 -4.07 -0.04 -17.58
N LYS A 165 -5.22 0.22 -18.23
CA LYS A 165 -5.27 0.79 -19.59
C LYS A 165 -4.96 2.28 -19.63
N ASN A 166 -5.38 3.04 -18.62
CA ASN A 166 -5.39 4.49 -18.65
C ASN A 166 -4.27 5.13 -17.85
N GLY A 167 -3.73 4.42 -16.84
CA GLY A 167 -2.60 4.89 -16.05
C GLY A 167 -1.29 4.79 -16.82
N LYS A 168 -0.77 5.92 -17.32
CA LYS A 168 0.51 5.97 -18.01
C LYS A 168 1.67 6.00 -17.01
N PHE A 169 1.63 6.92 -16.06
CA PHE A 169 2.69 7.16 -15.08
C PHE A 169 2.38 6.52 -13.72
N SER A 170 1.12 6.43 -13.35
CA SER A 170 0.67 5.83 -12.09
C SER A 170 1.05 4.35 -11.93
N LYS A 171 1.29 3.63 -13.03
CA LYS A 171 1.80 2.25 -13.02
C LYS A 171 3.28 2.13 -12.61
N TYR A 172 4.07 3.19 -12.84
CA TYR A 172 5.51 3.18 -12.57
C TYR A 172 5.86 3.76 -11.19
N VAL A 173 4.99 4.59 -10.57
CA VAL A 173 5.25 5.23 -9.29
C VAL A 173 5.12 4.26 -8.11
N ARG A 174 5.84 4.54 -7.03
CA ARG A 174 5.73 3.80 -5.77
C ARG A 174 4.40 4.12 -5.10
N LEU A 175 3.58 3.11 -4.88
CA LEU A 175 2.29 3.24 -4.20
C LEU A 175 2.38 2.82 -2.74
N VAL A 176 1.84 3.67 -1.86
CA VAL A 176 1.71 3.43 -0.43
C VAL A 176 0.25 3.67 -0.04
N SER A 177 -0.29 2.85 0.84
CA SER A 177 -1.63 3.03 1.41
C SER A 177 -1.49 3.31 2.91
N HIS A 178 -1.34 4.58 3.26
CA HIS A 178 -1.22 5.02 4.64
C HIS A 178 -2.36 5.98 5.01
N LYS A 179 -3.07 5.67 6.09
CA LYS A 179 -4.14 6.53 6.63
C LYS A 179 -3.51 7.64 7.47
N GLY A 180 -3.56 8.86 6.97
CA GLY A 180 -2.97 10.03 7.62
C GLY A 180 -1.85 10.67 6.80
N ASN A 181 -1.18 11.67 7.36
CA ASN A 181 -0.03 12.30 6.74
C ASN A 181 1.17 11.36 6.81
N LEU A 182 1.78 11.10 5.67
CA LEU A 182 2.98 10.30 5.55
C LEU A 182 4.20 11.22 5.56
N GLN A 183 5.13 10.99 6.48
CA GLN A 183 6.41 11.68 6.52
C GLN A 183 7.52 10.72 6.13
N ILE A 184 8.31 11.10 5.13
CA ILE A 184 9.42 10.31 4.63
C ILE A 184 10.69 11.15 4.80
N PRO A 185 11.64 10.71 5.65
CA PRO A 185 12.96 11.33 5.69
C PRO A 185 13.73 10.96 4.42
N VAL A 186 14.27 11.96 3.75
CA VAL A 186 15.11 11.81 2.56
C VAL A 186 16.46 12.44 2.86
N GLU A 187 17.52 11.72 2.56
CA GLU A 187 18.87 12.23 2.60
C GLU A 187 19.11 13.13 1.39
N VAL A 188 19.57 14.35 1.67
CA VAL A 188 19.87 15.36 0.63
C VAL A 188 21.37 15.43 0.37
N SER A 189 22.18 15.27 1.40
CA SER A 189 23.64 15.18 1.29
C SER A 189 24.21 14.43 2.48
N ALA A 190 25.24 13.66 2.22
CA ALA A 190 26.14 13.10 3.23
C ALA A 190 27.55 13.33 2.75
N ASP A 191 28.46 13.56 3.66
CA ASP A 191 29.87 13.67 3.35
C ASP A 191 30.46 12.27 3.09
N ASP A 192 31.43 12.17 2.18
CA ASP A 192 32.07 10.90 1.85
C ASP A 192 33.04 10.45 2.95
N ALA A 193 33.15 9.14 3.15
CA ALA A 193 34.10 8.56 4.08
C ALA A 193 35.56 8.92 3.68
N VAL A 194 36.33 9.41 4.62
CA VAL A 194 37.73 9.80 4.41
C VAL A 194 38.68 8.69 4.88
N MET A 195 39.69 8.38 4.08
CA MET A 195 40.73 7.45 4.50
C MET A 195 41.62 8.12 5.56
N HIS A 196 41.67 7.51 6.73
CA HIS A 196 42.45 7.96 7.87
C HIS A 196 43.82 7.25 7.95
N ALA A 197 44.88 8.02 8.07
CA ALA A 197 46.22 7.46 8.28
C ALA A 197 46.45 7.13 9.77
N GLU A 198 47.13 6.07 10.06
CA GLU A 198 47.50 5.65 11.43
C GLU A 198 48.24 6.76 12.17
N GLY A 199 47.70 7.17 13.34
CA GLY A 199 48.30 8.23 14.17
C GLY A 199 47.92 9.67 13.79
N ALA A 200 47.10 9.91 12.76
CA ALA A 200 46.57 11.23 12.45
C ALA A 200 45.43 11.62 13.37
N ALA A 201 45.10 12.91 13.48
CA ALA A 201 43.90 13.37 14.18
C ALA A 201 42.64 12.92 13.43
N MET A 202 41.58 12.59 14.15
CA MET A 202 40.26 12.27 13.54
C MET A 202 39.83 13.36 12.59
N PRO A 203 39.24 13.03 11.42
CA PRO A 203 38.63 14.04 10.55
C PRO A 203 37.50 14.80 11.29
N ALA A 204 37.15 15.96 10.79
CA ALA A 204 36.05 16.74 11.35
C ALA A 204 34.74 15.94 11.31
N GLU A 205 33.82 16.21 12.25
CA GLU A 205 32.52 15.59 12.29
C GLU A 205 31.76 15.84 10.98
N GLU A 206 31.30 14.77 10.37
CA GLU A 206 30.59 14.79 9.10
C GLU A 206 29.08 14.94 9.34
N ALA A 207 28.43 15.75 8.52
CA ALA A 207 27.01 16.04 8.67
C ALA A 207 26.17 15.28 7.64
N ILE A 208 25.19 14.50 8.12
CA ILE A 208 24.13 13.96 7.26
C ILE A 208 22.96 14.95 7.26
N VAL A 209 22.61 15.49 6.11
CA VAL A 209 21.48 16.39 5.97
C VAL A 209 20.25 15.62 5.54
N LEU A 210 19.31 15.45 6.48
CA LEU A 210 18.01 14.82 6.25
C LEU A 210 16.93 15.87 6.05
N LYS A 211 16.11 15.71 5.02
CA LYS A 211 14.93 16.52 4.78
C LYS A 211 13.67 15.66 4.93
N ASN A 212 12.72 16.12 5.74
CA ASN A 212 11.45 15.41 5.92
C ASN A 212 10.44 15.87 4.86
N ILE A 213 10.01 14.97 4.00
CA ILE A 213 8.97 15.20 3.00
C ILE A 213 7.63 14.80 3.60
N ASN A 214 6.71 15.75 3.67
CA ASN A 214 5.37 15.52 4.21
C ASN A 214 4.37 15.35 3.07
N ILE A 215 3.79 14.15 2.94
CA ILE A 215 2.81 13.79 1.94
C ILE A 215 1.43 13.77 2.59
N GLY A 216 0.68 14.87 2.42
CA GLY A 216 -0.74 14.91 2.72
C GLY A 216 -1.55 14.23 1.61
N TYR A 217 -2.87 14.30 1.67
CA TYR A 217 -3.75 13.80 0.61
C TYR A 217 -4.92 14.74 0.36
N LYS A 218 -5.46 14.70 -0.87
CA LYS A 218 -6.64 15.43 -1.29
C LYS A 218 -7.51 14.53 -2.15
N THR A 219 -8.81 14.81 -2.18
CA THR A 219 -9.72 14.00 -2.97
C THR A 219 -9.82 14.53 -4.40
N ILE A 220 -9.52 13.68 -5.37
CA ILE A 220 -9.85 13.90 -6.78
C ILE A 220 -11.29 13.42 -6.98
N LYS A 221 -12.15 14.28 -7.51
CA LYS A 221 -13.58 13.97 -7.73
C LYS A 221 -13.97 14.30 -9.17
N LYS A 222 -14.81 13.43 -9.74
CA LYS A 222 -15.52 13.67 -10.99
C LYS A 222 -16.94 13.20 -10.80
N TRP A 223 -17.92 14.02 -11.17
CA TRP A 223 -19.32 13.64 -11.14
C TRP A 223 -20.00 13.97 -12.47
N ILE A 224 -21.04 13.22 -12.80
CA ILE A 224 -21.88 13.38 -13.98
C ILE A 224 -23.33 13.29 -13.51
N SER A 225 -24.16 14.28 -13.85
CA SER A 225 -25.59 14.25 -13.58
C SER A 225 -26.33 13.55 -14.73
N LEU A 226 -27.31 12.74 -14.37
CA LEU A 226 -28.19 12.02 -15.27
C LEU A 226 -29.61 12.42 -14.91
N THR A 227 -30.50 12.70 -15.89
CA THR A 227 -31.89 12.96 -15.63
C THR A 227 -32.63 11.68 -15.29
N ASP A 228 -33.70 11.76 -14.48
CA ASP A 228 -34.52 10.61 -14.10
C ASP A 228 -35.15 9.93 -15.33
N GLU A 229 -35.52 10.72 -16.34
CA GLU A 229 -36.01 10.18 -17.62
C GLU A 229 -34.92 9.34 -18.32
N LEU A 230 -33.67 9.81 -18.32
CA LEU A 230 -32.56 9.07 -18.88
C LEU A 230 -32.29 7.79 -18.08
N MET A 231 -32.33 7.87 -16.74
CA MET A 231 -32.16 6.72 -15.86
C MET A 231 -33.24 5.64 -16.06
N ALA A 232 -34.47 6.04 -16.40
CA ALA A 232 -35.56 5.11 -16.69
C ALA A 232 -35.44 4.41 -18.07
N LEU A 233 -34.74 5.04 -19.01
CA LEU A 233 -34.58 4.54 -20.40
C LEU A 233 -33.29 3.77 -20.62
N VAL A 234 -32.37 3.82 -19.66
CA VAL A 234 -31.00 3.40 -19.87
C VAL A 234 -30.75 2.00 -19.32
N ASP A 235 -30.14 1.16 -20.16
CA ASP A 235 -29.65 -0.16 -19.81
C ASP A 235 -28.43 -0.10 -18.88
N GLU A 236 -28.19 -1.17 -18.13
CA GLU A 236 -27.07 -1.32 -17.21
C GLU A 236 -25.71 -1.07 -17.90
N GLU A 237 -25.57 -1.37 -19.18
CA GLU A 237 -24.38 -1.13 -20.00
C GLU A 237 -24.00 0.36 -20.09
N PHE A 238 -24.96 1.25 -20.17
CA PHE A 238 -24.69 2.69 -20.21
C PHE A 238 -24.22 3.22 -18.84
N LEU A 239 -24.80 2.77 -17.75
CA LEU A 239 -24.32 3.12 -16.42
C LEU A 239 -22.87 2.68 -16.19
N GLN A 240 -22.53 1.50 -16.72
CA GLN A 240 -21.14 1.01 -16.71
C GLN A 240 -20.23 1.90 -17.56
N TYR A 241 -20.66 2.29 -18.77
CA TYR A 241 -19.91 3.22 -19.61
C TYR A 241 -19.65 4.56 -18.90
N VAL A 242 -20.65 5.12 -18.23
CA VAL A 242 -20.51 6.37 -17.46
C VAL A 242 -19.53 6.19 -16.30
N ALA A 243 -19.60 5.06 -15.59
CA ALA A 243 -18.67 4.74 -14.52
C ALA A 243 -17.24 4.65 -15.06
N ASP A 244 -17.01 3.98 -16.18
CA ASP A 244 -15.71 3.85 -16.82
C ASP A 244 -15.14 5.20 -17.27
N GLU A 245 -15.98 6.06 -17.84
CA GLU A 245 -15.56 7.41 -18.23
C GLU A 245 -15.12 8.23 -17.02
N ILE A 246 -15.84 8.11 -15.89
CA ILE A 246 -15.47 8.76 -14.63
C ILE A 246 -14.12 8.22 -14.13
N VAL A 247 -13.93 6.90 -14.10
CA VAL A 247 -12.67 6.26 -13.67
C VAL A 247 -11.52 6.69 -14.57
N TYR A 248 -11.74 6.70 -15.88
CA TYR A 248 -10.76 7.18 -16.86
C TYR A 248 -10.31 8.62 -16.58
N LYS A 249 -11.26 9.54 -16.39
CA LYS A 249 -10.95 10.95 -16.14
C LYS A 249 -10.24 11.17 -14.80
N VAL A 250 -10.61 10.42 -13.76
CA VAL A 250 -9.94 10.50 -12.44
C VAL A 250 -8.51 9.96 -12.55
N SER A 251 -8.30 8.83 -13.23
CA SER A 251 -6.99 8.23 -13.45
C SER A 251 -6.09 9.14 -14.30
N LYS A 252 -6.64 9.71 -15.39
CA LYS A 252 -5.91 10.69 -16.21
C LYS A 252 -5.49 11.91 -15.38
N LYS A 253 -6.39 12.45 -14.55
CA LYS A 253 -6.05 13.58 -13.68
C LYS A 253 -4.95 13.24 -12.69
N LEU A 254 -4.93 12.01 -12.16
CA LEU A 254 -3.85 11.56 -11.29
C LEU A 254 -2.49 11.51 -12.03
N ASP A 255 -2.47 10.96 -13.25
CA ASP A 255 -1.27 10.94 -14.09
C ASP A 255 -0.76 12.36 -14.40
N ASP A 256 -1.68 13.28 -14.70
CA ASP A 256 -1.34 14.69 -14.92
C ASP A 256 -0.73 15.32 -13.66
N LEU A 257 -1.27 15.01 -12.46
CA LEU A 257 -0.76 15.50 -11.19
C LEU A 257 0.61 14.93 -10.83
N ILE A 258 0.94 13.69 -11.19
CA ILE A 258 2.26 13.11 -10.98
C ILE A 258 3.33 13.93 -11.71
N ILE A 259 3.02 14.47 -12.87
CA ILE A 259 3.96 15.29 -13.65
C ILE A 259 3.93 16.76 -13.20
N SER A 260 2.73 17.39 -13.17
CA SER A 260 2.58 18.85 -13.03
C SER A 260 1.79 19.31 -11.81
N GLY A 261 1.46 18.39 -10.87
CA GLY A 261 0.73 18.73 -9.66
C GLY A 261 1.46 19.74 -8.77
N THR A 262 0.69 20.51 -8.00
CA THR A 262 1.20 21.56 -7.10
C THR A 262 1.04 21.15 -5.63
N ALA A 263 1.73 21.82 -4.72
CA ALA A 263 1.57 21.64 -3.27
C ALA A 263 0.11 21.82 -2.80
N THR A 264 -0.65 22.69 -3.49
CA THR A 264 -2.08 22.89 -3.24
C THR A 264 -2.91 21.63 -3.52
N ASP A 265 -2.50 20.83 -4.50
CA ASP A 265 -3.17 19.59 -4.90
C ASP A 265 -2.83 18.42 -3.98
N LYS A 266 -1.82 18.57 -3.11
CA LYS A 266 -1.25 17.52 -2.25
C LYS A 266 -0.63 16.34 -3.01
N VAL A 267 -0.68 16.35 -4.31
CA VAL A 267 0.16 15.56 -5.21
C VAL A 267 1.13 16.52 -5.86
N VAL A 268 2.32 16.64 -5.27
CA VAL A 268 3.38 17.48 -5.81
C VAL A 268 4.04 16.75 -6.97
N GLY A 269 3.87 17.29 -8.16
CA GLY A 269 4.39 16.71 -9.40
C GLY A 269 5.90 16.92 -9.53
N ILE A 270 6.50 16.16 -10.43
CA ILE A 270 7.94 16.16 -10.68
C ILE A 270 8.42 17.54 -11.15
N LEU A 271 7.60 18.25 -11.95
CA LEU A 271 7.94 19.60 -12.45
C LEU A 271 7.89 20.69 -11.38
N ASN A 272 7.18 20.47 -10.28
CA ASN A 272 6.96 21.42 -9.20
C ASN A 272 7.56 20.95 -7.88
N ASP A 273 8.65 20.18 -7.93
CA ASP A 273 9.33 19.72 -6.73
C ASP A 273 9.91 20.88 -5.92
N GLU A 274 9.35 21.14 -4.73
CA GLU A 274 9.79 22.20 -3.80
C GLU A 274 11.03 21.77 -2.99
N ASN A 275 11.42 20.51 -3.08
CA ASN A 275 12.49 19.94 -2.27
C ASN A 275 13.85 19.93 -2.95
N SER A 276 13.91 20.38 -4.23
CA SER A 276 15.13 20.39 -5.04
C SER A 276 15.74 19.00 -5.24
N LEU A 277 14.89 17.96 -5.28
CA LEU A 277 15.31 16.58 -5.51
C LEU A 277 15.39 16.25 -7.01
N VAL A 278 14.82 17.11 -7.86
CA VAL A 278 14.76 16.97 -9.32
C VAL A 278 15.85 17.84 -9.95
N ALA A 279 16.71 17.24 -10.76
CA ALA A 279 17.70 17.98 -11.52
C ALA A 279 17.04 18.76 -12.67
N THR A 280 17.45 19.98 -12.88
CA THR A 280 16.93 20.83 -13.97
C THR A 280 18.06 21.34 -14.85
N ILE A 281 18.00 21.02 -16.14
CA ILE A 281 18.96 21.44 -17.15
C ILE A 281 18.28 22.47 -18.06
N LYS A 282 18.97 23.54 -18.38
CA LYS A 282 18.52 24.54 -19.37
C LYS A 282 19.31 24.37 -20.66
N GLN A 283 18.67 23.81 -21.66
CA GLN A 283 19.33 23.51 -22.93
C GLN A 283 18.30 23.41 -24.06
N ASP A 284 18.75 23.87 -25.25
CA ASP A 284 17.99 23.58 -26.47
C ASP A 284 18.11 22.12 -26.89
N PHE A 285 17.12 21.67 -27.63
CA PHE A 285 17.05 20.25 -28.01
C PHE A 285 18.14 19.89 -29.04
N THR A 286 19.10 19.11 -28.60
CA THR A 286 20.20 18.60 -29.42
C THR A 286 20.34 17.08 -29.26
N PHE A 287 21.15 16.44 -30.13
CA PHE A 287 21.49 15.02 -29.98
C PHE A 287 21.99 14.69 -28.56
N ALA A 288 22.81 15.56 -27.97
CA ALA A 288 23.41 15.32 -26.66
C ALA A 288 22.42 15.53 -25.48
N THR A 289 21.24 16.11 -25.71
CA THR A 289 20.31 16.46 -24.62
C THR A 289 19.87 15.24 -23.81
N HIS A 290 19.60 14.10 -24.45
CA HIS A 290 19.20 12.90 -23.76
C HIS A 290 20.34 12.29 -22.92
N LEU A 291 21.60 12.43 -23.37
CA LEU A 291 22.77 12.00 -22.62
C LEU A 291 23.01 12.89 -21.39
N ALA A 292 22.85 14.21 -21.55
CA ALA A 292 22.96 15.16 -20.45
C ALA A 292 21.92 14.89 -19.36
N LEU A 293 20.68 14.53 -19.75
CA LEU A 293 19.65 14.13 -18.79
C LEU A 293 20.02 12.87 -18.02
N LEU A 294 20.50 11.85 -18.72
CA LEU A 294 20.89 10.58 -18.10
C LEU A 294 22.09 10.74 -17.16
N ALA A 295 22.98 11.68 -17.44
CA ALA A 295 24.13 12.00 -16.58
C ALA A 295 23.76 12.61 -15.22
N GLU A 296 22.57 13.21 -15.10
CA GLU A 296 22.07 13.82 -13.85
C GLU A 296 21.32 12.83 -12.94
N ILE A 297 21.10 11.60 -13.41
CA ILE A 297 20.32 10.60 -12.70
C ILE A 297 21.26 9.53 -12.14
N ASP A 298 21.11 9.23 -10.85
CA ASP A 298 21.92 8.19 -10.17
C ASP A 298 21.32 6.77 -10.33
N PHE A 299 20.25 6.60 -11.11
CA PHE A 299 19.55 5.32 -11.34
C PHE A 299 19.75 4.85 -12.77
N GLU A 300 20.03 3.56 -12.96
CA GLU A 300 20.28 2.96 -14.27
C GLU A 300 19.10 2.16 -14.81
N GLU A 301 18.27 1.59 -13.91
CA GLU A 301 17.18 0.68 -14.26
C GLU A 301 15.82 1.40 -14.33
N ASP A 302 14.92 0.89 -15.17
CA ASP A 302 13.52 1.32 -15.28
C ASP A 302 13.30 2.83 -15.51
N LEU A 303 14.23 3.48 -16.19
CA LEU A 303 14.06 4.88 -16.56
C LEU A 303 12.99 5.02 -17.65
N VAL A 304 12.17 6.05 -17.52
CA VAL A 304 11.13 6.39 -18.49
C VAL A 304 11.30 7.84 -18.93
N PHE A 305 11.35 8.06 -20.25
CA PHE A 305 11.26 9.37 -20.83
C PHE A 305 9.81 9.82 -20.93
N ALA A 306 9.50 11.03 -20.49
CA ALA A 306 8.22 11.67 -20.68
C ALA A 306 8.38 12.92 -21.51
N MET A 307 7.56 13.07 -22.55
CA MET A 307 7.56 14.22 -23.44
C MET A 307 6.23 14.37 -24.19
N ASN A 308 6.04 15.51 -24.82
CA ASN A 308 4.89 15.69 -25.70
C ASN A 308 5.04 14.87 -26.99
N ARG A 309 3.92 14.32 -27.47
CA ARG A 309 3.91 13.55 -28.71
C ARG A 309 4.46 14.34 -29.90
N LYS A 310 4.14 15.64 -30.01
CA LYS A 310 4.67 16.51 -31.07
C LYS A 310 6.20 16.68 -30.97
N THR A 311 6.75 16.77 -29.77
CA THR A 311 8.20 16.82 -29.55
C THR A 311 8.88 15.58 -30.08
N PHE A 312 8.33 14.40 -29.79
CA PHE A 312 8.91 13.15 -30.25
C PHE A 312 8.91 13.05 -31.77
N PHE A 313 7.75 13.20 -32.42
CA PHE A 313 7.63 12.99 -33.87
C PHE A 313 8.28 14.09 -34.71
N ASN A 314 8.24 15.36 -34.27
CA ASN A 314 8.78 16.48 -35.04
C ASN A 314 10.26 16.73 -34.76
N THR A 315 10.72 16.46 -33.55
CA THR A 315 12.07 16.84 -33.14
C THR A 315 12.95 15.61 -32.92
N VAL A 316 12.54 14.65 -32.06
CA VAL A 316 13.37 13.48 -31.74
C VAL A 316 13.62 12.60 -32.97
N MET A 317 12.57 12.34 -33.76
CA MET A 317 12.69 11.52 -34.98
C MET A 317 13.52 12.15 -36.09
N SER A 318 13.73 13.47 -36.07
CA SER A 318 14.58 14.16 -37.03
C SER A 318 16.06 14.12 -36.66
N LEU A 319 16.40 13.82 -35.39
CA LEU A 319 17.77 13.80 -34.90
C LEU A 319 18.49 12.51 -35.27
N LYS A 320 19.73 12.68 -35.71
CA LYS A 320 20.65 11.60 -36.02
C LYS A 320 21.99 11.86 -35.35
N ASP A 321 22.72 10.79 -35.07
CA ASP A 321 24.08 10.88 -34.61
C ASP A 321 25.03 11.33 -35.76
N SER A 322 26.32 11.51 -35.45
CA SER A 322 27.34 11.85 -36.44
C SER A 322 27.52 10.81 -37.56
N ASN A 323 27.05 9.58 -37.34
CA ASN A 323 27.09 8.49 -38.29
C ASN A 323 25.77 8.33 -39.10
N GLY A 324 24.77 9.20 -38.82
CA GLY A 324 23.46 9.16 -39.49
C GLY A 324 22.45 8.21 -38.87
N ASN A 325 22.75 7.56 -37.73
CA ASN A 325 21.81 6.67 -37.04
C ASN A 325 20.81 7.47 -36.21
N PRO A 326 19.51 7.06 -36.17
CA PRO A 326 18.52 7.70 -35.33
C PRO A 326 18.76 7.38 -33.84
N ILE A 327 18.44 8.36 -32.95
CA ILE A 327 18.51 8.14 -31.50
C ILE A 327 17.33 7.35 -30.94
N TYR A 328 16.26 7.27 -31.70
CA TYR A 328 15.05 6.56 -31.29
C TYR A 328 15.04 5.12 -31.80
N GLN A 329 14.32 4.28 -31.11
CA GLN A 329 14.03 2.91 -31.50
C GLN A 329 12.52 2.68 -31.46
N ILE A 330 12.01 1.92 -32.44
CA ILE A 330 10.63 1.48 -32.46
C ILE A 330 10.64 -0.01 -32.13
N LEU A 331 10.15 -0.35 -30.94
CA LEU A 331 10.02 -1.71 -30.48
C LEU A 331 8.57 -2.14 -30.69
N THR A 332 8.33 -3.39 -31.02
CA THR A 332 6.98 -3.96 -31.09
C THR A 332 6.69 -4.74 -29.82
N ASP A 333 5.57 -4.42 -29.18
CA ASP A 333 5.10 -5.17 -28.01
C ASP A 333 4.58 -6.56 -28.41
N ASN A 334 4.39 -7.43 -27.42
CA ASN A 334 3.79 -8.77 -27.62
C ASN A 334 2.40 -8.74 -28.27
N GLU A 335 1.70 -7.59 -28.15
CA GLU A 335 0.41 -7.34 -28.80
C GLU A 335 0.53 -6.72 -30.21
N GLY A 336 1.73 -6.58 -30.75
CA GLY A 336 1.96 -5.95 -32.08
C GLY A 336 1.87 -4.42 -32.08
N LYS A 337 1.76 -3.78 -30.91
CA LYS A 337 1.70 -2.31 -30.81
C LYS A 337 3.10 -1.70 -30.79
N PRO A 338 3.32 -0.57 -31.50
CA PRO A 338 4.60 0.11 -31.49
C PRO A 338 4.86 0.77 -30.13
N ARG A 339 6.01 0.49 -29.54
CA ARG A 339 6.57 1.19 -28.38
C ARG A 339 7.79 1.98 -28.80
N TYR A 340 7.90 3.19 -28.30
CA TYR A 340 8.99 4.09 -28.62
C TYR A 340 10.02 4.07 -27.50
N ALA A 341 11.31 4.09 -27.87
CA ALA A 341 12.42 4.14 -26.94
C ALA A 341 13.48 5.14 -27.43
N ILE A 342 14.22 5.73 -26.48
CA ILE A 342 15.39 6.58 -26.70
C ILE A 342 16.54 5.98 -25.90
N GLY A 343 17.63 5.63 -26.57
CA GLY A 343 18.78 5.03 -25.89
C GLY A 343 18.49 3.71 -25.13
N GLY A 344 17.44 2.97 -25.57
CA GLY A 344 16.99 1.74 -24.90
C GLY A 344 15.90 1.95 -23.83
N TYR A 345 15.65 3.18 -23.39
CA TYR A 345 14.66 3.50 -22.37
C TYR A 345 13.30 3.85 -22.99
N LYS A 346 12.22 3.46 -22.31
CA LYS A 346 10.84 3.66 -22.78
C LYS A 346 10.47 5.13 -22.86
N VAL A 347 9.63 5.49 -23.84
CA VAL A 347 9.06 6.83 -23.97
C VAL A 347 7.56 6.77 -23.71
N GLU A 348 7.07 7.57 -22.78
CA GLU A 348 5.65 7.76 -22.51
C GLU A 348 5.24 9.20 -22.89
N PHE A 349 4.09 9.33 -23.56
CA PHE A 349 3.62 10.63 -24.01
C PHE A 349 2.69 11.29 -23.00
N THR A 350 2.97 12.60 -22.72
CA THR A 350 2.15 13.44 -21.86
C THR A 350 1.89 14.79 -22.48
N ASP A 351 0.70 15.34 -22.23
CA ASP A 351 0.33 16.69 -22.65
C ASP A 351 0.71 17.75 -21.58
N GLN A 352 1.23 17.30 -20.42
CA GLN A 352 1.67 18.20 -19.34
C GLN A 352 3.03 18.88 -19.63
N LEU A 353 3.77 18.33 -20.58
CA LEU A 353 4.97 18.94 -21.13
C LEU A 353 4.62 19.63 -22.44
N LYS A 354 5.06 20.89 -22.60
CA LYS A 354 4.85 21.63 -23.83
C LYS A 354 5.60 20.98 -25.00
N ALA A 355 5.05 21.07 -26.20
CA ALA A 355 5.80 20.69 -27.39
C ALA A 355 7.01 21.61 -27.55
N TYR A 356 8.18 21.08 -27.94
CA TYR A 356 9.41 21.87 -28.04
C TYR A 356 9.25 23.12 -28.93
N ALA A 357 8.50 22.98 -30.03
CA ALA A 357 8.23 24.12 -30.93
C ALA A 357 7.33 25.20 -30.29
N GLU A 358 6.46 24.81 -29.34
CA GLU A 358 5.51 25.68 -28.64
C GLU A 358 6.05 26.15 -27.29
N ALA A 359 7.16 25.60 -26.82
CA ALA A 359 7.78 25.92 -25.55
C ALA A 359 8.50 27.28 -25.62
N GLU A 360 8.28 28.11 -24.61
CA GLU A 360 8.98 29.36 -24.37
C GLU A 360 10.24 29.12 -23.52
N ALA A 361 11.04 30.16 -23.31
CA ALA A 361 12.21 30.10 -22.43
C ALA A 361 11.83 29.63 -21.02
N ASN A 362 12.59 28.70 -20.49
CA ASN A 362 12.38 28.02 -19.21
C ASN A 362 11.16 27.08 -19.14
N ASP A 363 10.42 26.88 -20.23
CA ASP A 363 9.36 25.86 -20.24
C ASP A 363 9.96 24.43 -20.29
N PRO A 364 9.48 23.50 -19.47
CA PRO A 364 9.89 22.11 -19.52
C PRO A 364 9.30 21.41 -20.75
N TYR A 365 10.15 20.74 -21.54
CA TYR A 365 9.72 20.03 -22.74
C TYR A 365 10.06 18.53 -22.74
N MET A 366 10.98 18.11 -21.87
CA MET A 366 11.33 16.69 -21.70
C MET A 366 11.71 16.40 -20.26
N LEU A 367 11.35 15.21 -19.80
CA LEU A 367 11.64 14.69 -18.49
C LEU A 367 12.13 13.25 -18.65
N VAL A 368 13.12 12.85 -17.88
CA VAL A 368 13.48 11.45 -17.72
C VAL A 368 13.58 11.14 -16.23
N GLY A 369 13.25 9.90 -15.84
CA GLY A 369 13.42 9.52 -14.45
C GLY A 369 13.00 8.12 -14.11
N TYR A 370 13.42 7.75 -12.91
CA TYR A 370 13.02 6.55 -12.19
C TYR A 370 11.74 6.83 -11.41
N PHE A 371 10.60 6.50 -12.01
CA PHE A 371 9.29 6.88 -11.46
C PHE A 371 8.98 6.26 -10.08
N GLN A 372 9.61 5.16 -9.67
CA GLN A 372 9.51 4.69 -8.29
C GLN A 372 10.17 5.63 -7.26
N GLY A 373 10.90 6.63 -7.71
CA GLY A 373 11.36 7.74 -6.88
C GLY A 373 10.26 8.73 -6.49
N HIS A 374 9.10 8.68 -7.14
CA HIS A 374 7.91 9.42 -6.73
C HIS A 374 6.99 8.52 -5.92
N THR A 375 6.70 8.89 -4.67
CA THR A 375 5.80 8.12 -3.80
C THR A 375 4.40 8.72 -3.83
N LEU A 376 3.43 7.89 -4.15
CA LEU A 376 2.01 8.21 -4.16
C LEU A 376 1.33 7.53 -2.95
N ASN A 377 0.70 8.29 -2.09
CA ASN A 377 -0.10 7.79 -0.97
C ASN A 377 -1.59 7.80 -1.34
N CYS A 378 -2.19 6.61 -1.39
CA CYS A 378 -3.62 6.41 -1.61
C CYS A 378 -4.25 5.75 -0.36
N PRO A 379 -4.76 6.51 0.62
CA PRO A 379 -5.22 5.98 1.92
C PRO A 379 -6.31 4.91 1.83
N ASN A 380 -7.13 4.96 0.80
CA ASN A 380 -8.22 4.01 0.55
C ASN A 380 -7.90 2.98 -0.55
N GLY A 381 -6.62 2.82 -0.91
CA GLY A 381 -6.21 1.98 -2.03
C GLY A 381 -6.24 2.71 -3.38
N LYS A 382 -5.92 1.97 -4.43
CA LYS A 382 -5.82 2.47 -5.82
C LYS A 382 -7.19 2.68 -6.49
N GLU A 383 -8.25 2.18 -5.89
CA GLU A 383 -9.57 2.13 -6.51
C GLU A 383 -10.27 3.48 -6.51
N VAL A 384 -10.78 3.87 -7.65
CA VAL A 384 -11.73 4.99 -7.75
C VAL A 384 -13.08 4.50 -7.22
N LYS A 385 -13.52 5.06 -6.11
CA LYS A 385 -14.84 4.73 -5.56
C LYS A 385 -15.89 5.45 -6.36
N THR A 386 -16.77 4.70 -7.02
CA THR A 386 -17.96 5.23 -7.71
C THR A 386 -19.18 5.14 -6.81
N LEU A 387 -20.02 6.15 -6.82
CA LEU A 387 -21.28 6.25 -6.06
C LEU A 387 -22.34 6.84 -6.98
N LEU A 388 -23.48 6.18 -7.06
CA LEU A 388 -24.70 6.75 -7.63
C LEU A 388 -25.55 7.34 -6.51
N ASP A 389 -25.92 8.61 -6.61
CA ASP A 389 -26.75 9.32 -5.64
C ASP A 389 -27.96 9.92 -6.35
N GLU A 390 -29.11 9.38 -6.00
CA GLU A 390 -30.43 9.78 -6.52
C GLU A 390 -31.12 10.78 -5.59
N THR A 391 -30.55 11.05 -4.41
CA THR A 391 -31.23 11.81 -3.35
C THR A 391 -30.87 13.29 -3.35
N THR A 392 -29.62 13.63 -3.58
CA THR A 392 -29.13 15.02 -3.43
C THR A 392 -29.72 15.97 -4.47
N LEU A 393 -29.94 15.50 -5.70
CA LEU A 393 -30.53 16.28 -6.80
C LEU A 393 -31.98 15.90 -7.11
N ALA A 394 -32.67 15.19 -6.21
CA ALA A 394 -34.05 14.76 -6.39
C ALA A 394 -35.02 15.92 -6.64
N ARG A 395 -34.72 17.15 -6.19
CA ARG A 395 -35.52 18.34 -6.48
C ARG A 395 -35.38 18.85 -7.91
N GLU A 396 -34.34 18.41 -8.62
CA GLU A 396 -34.05 18.78 -10.00
C GLU A 396 -34.37 17.65 -10.98
N ASP A 397 -35.03 16.56 -10.52
CA ASP A 397 -35.32 15.34 -11.27
C ASP A 397 -34.02 14.77 -11.91
N LYS A 398 -32.95 14.68 -11.09
CA LYS A 398 -31.64 14.21 -11.52
C LYS A 398 -31.00 13.33 -10.46
N ALA A 399 -30.36 12.26 -10.92
CA ALA A 399 -29.36 11.51 -10.18
C ALA A 399 -27.96 11.96 -10.58
N TYR A 400 -26.95 11.72 -9.75
CA TYR A 400 -25.57 11.89 -10.19
C TYR A 400 -24.69 10.70 -9.84
N MET A 401 -23.78 10.38 -10.75
CA MET A 401 -22.73 9.41 -10.51
C MET A 401 -21.43 10.14 -10.15
N LEU A 402 -20.87 9.81 -8.99
CA LEU A 402 -19.67 10.43 -8.44
C LEU A 402 -18.53 9.42 -8.38
N GLY A 403 -17.40 9.73 -9.01
CA GLY A 403 -16.14 9.03 -8.77
C GLY A 403 -15.23 9.84 -7.86
N LYS A 404 -14.60 9.19 -6.86
CA LYS A 404 -13.66 9.81 -5.94
C LYS A 404 -12.44 8.93 -5.69
N LEU A 405 -11.28 9.57 -5.65
CA LEU A 405 -10.01 8.96 -5.30
C LEU A 405 -9.27 9.88 -4.31
N LEU A 406 -8.80 9.34 -3.19
CA LEU A 406 -7.91 10.07 -2.29
C LEU A 406 -6.48 9.78 -2.71
N ALA A 407 -5.74 10.84 -3.04
CA ALA A 407 -4.35 10.74 -3.42
C ALA A 407 -3.52 11.89 -2.85
N GLY A 408 -2.30 11.60 -2.53
CA GLY A 408 -1.24 12.54 -2.20
C GLY A 408 0.08 12.00 -2.70
N GLY A 409 1.03 12.86 -3.00
CA GLY A 409 2.31 12.38 -3.53
C GLY A 409 3.38 13.44 -3.56
N ALA A 410 4.63 12.97 -3.57
CA ALA A 410 5.81 13.83 -3.77
C ALA A 410 6.99 12.99 -4.25
N VAL A 411 8.00 13.65 -4.80
CA VAL A 411 9.30 13.06 -5.07
C VAL A 411 9.98 12.74 -3.74
N THR A 412 10.48 11.50 -3.59
CA THR A 412 11.06 10.99 -2.35
C THR A 412 12.46 10.42 -2.51
N LYS A 413 13.02 10.47 -3.72
CA LYS A 413 14.40 10.07 -3.98
C LYS A 413 15.14 11.19 -4.70
N GLN A 414 16.32 11.53 -4.21
CA GLN A 414 17.19 12.50 -4.82
C GLN A 414 17.71 11.98 -6.15
N LYS A 415 17.91 12.89 -7.12
CA LYS A 415 18.42 12.57 -8.46
C LYS A 415 17.71 11.40 -9.17
N ALA A 416 16.48 11.14 -8.80
CA ALA A 416 15.64 10.17 -9.50
C ALA A 416 15.05 10.71 -10.79
N PHE A 417 15.02 12.03 -10.95
CA PHE A 417 14.41 12.72 -12.10
C PHE A 417 15.29 13.84 -12.59
N ALA A 418 15.33 14.01 -13.91
CA ALA A 418 15.94 15.15 -14.56
C ALA A 418 14.97 15.75 -15.59
N VAL A 419 14.87 17.07 -15.58
CA VAL A 419 13.97 17.86 -16.44
C VAL A 419 14.79 18.79 -17.32
N VAL A 420 14.48 18.85 -18.61
CA VAL A 420 15.03 19.85 -19.51
C VAL A 420 14.04 20.98 -19.73
N GLN A 421 14.50 22.16 -19.51
CA GLN A 421 13.84 23.41 -19.86
C GLN A 421 14.50 24.01 -21.09
N LYS A 422 13.70 24.66 -21.94
CA LYS A 422 14.20 25.36 -23.13
C LYS A 422 15.12 26.51 -22.71
N ALA A 423 16.30 26.60 -23.34
CA ALA A 423 17.20 27.74 -23.12
C ALA A 423 16.49 29.03 -23.47
N GLY A 424 16.75 30.09 -22.72
CA GLY A 424 16.35 31.43 -23.11
C GLY A 424 17.29 31.93 -24.21
N ALA A 425 16.74 32.59 -25.22
CA ALA A 425 17.52 33.26 -26.26
C ALA A 425 18.38 34.40 -25.69
#